data_f53776d661c36459c3e816da1f248c63
#
_entry.id   f53776d661c36459c3e816da1f248c63
#
_cell.length_a   1.000
_cell.length_b   1.000
_cell.length_c   1.000
_cell.angle_alpha   90.00
_cell.angle_beta   90.00
_cell.angle_gamma   90.00
#
_symmetry.space_group_name_H-M   'P 1'
#
loop_
_entity.id
_entity.type
_entity.pdbx_description
1 polymer ?
#
loop_
_entity_poly.entity_id
_entity_poly.type
_entity_poly.pdbx_seq_one_letter_code
_entity_poly.pdbx_strand_id
1 'polypeptide(L)'
;MKTFYGAFCRACVLALLTSLTACGGYSTVSLGGDVIGLTADGLIIENDAQLLVIPANTHAYVFAENIDARHSYSIQVVKQPPGLHCQISGPNGMTTGVAITKADVVCQVNAYAIGGNITGLTGSGLQLVNGPDHMDIAAGKGTYTFSGLVDIGAVYGVAILSQPAGQTCTVKNGTAVMGTQAVNDIEVNCTNN
;
A
#
# COMPACT_ATOMS: atom_id res chain seq x y z
N MET A 1 -99.46 -26.45 -24.76
CA MET A 1 -99.50 -25.46 -23.70
C MET A 1 -98.02 -25.18 -23.29
N LYS A 2 -97.64 -23.98 -23.42
CA LYS A 2 -96.26 -23.56 -23.52
C LYS A 2 -95.76 -22.99 -22.18
N THR A 3 -94.71 -23.48 -21.63
CA THR A 3 -94.06 -22.91 -20.46
C THR A 3 -92.68 -22.45 -20.82
N PHE A 4 -92.50 -21.16 -20.71
CA PHE A 4 -91.18 -20.50 -20.91
C PHE A 4 -90.36 -20.64 -19.63
N TYR A 5 -89.09 -21.08 -19.75
CA TYR A 5 -88.13 -20.95 -18.70
C TYR A 5 -87.06 -19.97 -19.11
N GLY A 6 -86.97 -18.91 -18.33
CA GLY A 6 -85.97 -17.85 -18.51
C GLY A 6 -84.60 -18.26 -18.12
N ALA A 7 -83.63 -17.92 -18.96
CA ALA A 7 -82.21 -18.12 -18.75
C ALA A 7 -81.68 -17.01 -17.86
N PHE A 8 -81.16 -17.36 -16.67
CA PHE A 8 -80.39 -16.49 -15.82
C PHE A 8 -78.93 -16.50 -16.29
N CYS A 9 -78.54 -15.36 -16.86
CA CYS A 9 -77.15 -15.12 -17.21
C CYS A 9 -76.33 -14.75 -15.94
N ARG A 10 -75.53 -15.69 -15.45
CA ARG A 10 -74.57 -15.41 -14.39
C ARG A 10 -73.36 -14.81 -15.03
N ALA A 11 -73.18 -13.48 -14.88
CA ALA A 11 -71.98 -12.79 -15.21
C ALA A 11 -70.82 -13.23 -14.24
N CYS A 12 -69.93 -14.04 -14.71
CA CYS A 12 -68.64 -14.30 -14.01
C CYS A 12 -67.77 -13.05 -14.14
N VAL A 13 -67.69 -12.29 -13.07
CA VAL A 13 -66.64 -11.25 -12.92
C VAL A 13 -65.33 -11.94 -12.63
N LEU A 14 -64.54 -12.13 -13.67
CA LEU A 14 -63.11 -12.49 -13.50
C LEU A 14 -62.34 -11.28 -12.94
N ALA A 15 -62.11 -11.28 -11.65
CA ALA A 15 -61.14 -10.36 -11.05
C ALA A 15 -59.75 -10.80 -11.47
N LEU A 16 -59.16 -10.10 -12.45
CA LEU A 16 -57.70 -10.20 -12.73
C LEU A 16 -56.97 -9.61 -11.53
N LEU A 17 -56.46 -10.48 -10.65
CA LEU A 17 -55.41 -10.16 -9.71
C LEU A 17 -54.13 -10.00 -10.50
N THR A 18 -53.83 -8.79 -10.97
CA THR A 18 -52.51 -8.41 -11.41
C THR A 18 -51.61 -8.36 -10.17
N SER A 19 -50.90 -9.45 -9.90
CA SER A 19 -49.78 -9.45 -8.97
C SER A 19 -48.70 -8.53 -9.54
N LEU A 20 -48.63 -7.31 -9.03
CA LEU A 20 -47.44 -6.48 -9.17
C LEU A 20 -46.34 -7.19 -8.40
N THR A 21 -45.56 -8.02 -9.12
CA THR A 21 -44.23 -8.37 -8.67
C THR A 21 -43.42 -7.08 -8.72
N ALA A 22 -43.40 -6.34 -7.61
CA ALA A 22 -42.42 -5.31 -7.38
C ALA A 22 -41.06 -6.02 -7.37
N CYS A 23 -40.40 -6.08 -8.53
CA CYS A 23 -38.98 -6.39 -8.63
C CYS A 23 -38.26 -5.24 -7.91
N GLY A 24 -38.12 -5.37 -6.60
CA GLY A 24 -37.23 -4.55 -5.82
C GLY A 24 -35.79 -4.88 -6.29
N GLY A 25 -35.42 -4.30 -7.42
CA GLY A 25 -34.02 -4.43 -7.90
C GLY A 25 -33.12 -3.82 -6.85
N TYR A 26 -32.36 -4.65 -6.16
CA TYR A 26 -31.27 -4.17 -5.35
C TYR A 26 -30.32 -3.47 -6.31
N SER A 27 -30.09 -2.17 -6.10
CA SER A 27 -29.09 -1.45 -6.88
C SER A 27 -27.72 -1.94 -6.41
N THR A 28 -26.95 -2.50 -7.34
CA THR A 28 -25.55 -2.86 -7.09
C THR A 28 -24.64 -1.75 -7.57
N VAL A 29 -23.48 -1.61 -6.98
CA VAL A 29 -22.47 -0.61 -7.32
C VAL A 29 -21.12 -1.26 -7.52
N SER A 30 -20.32 -0.71 -8.43
CA SER A 30 -18.93 -1.15 -8.63
C SER A 30 -18.03 -0.59 -7.54
N LEU A 31 -17.02 -1.38 -7.15
CA LEU A 31 -15.98 -1.03 -6.20
C LEU A 31 -14.63 -1.03 -6.90
N GLY A 32 -13.87 0.07 -6.80
CA GLY A 32 -12.57 0.24 -7.41
C GLY A 32 -11.89 1.54 -7.04
N GLY A 33 -10.81 1.83 -7.71
CA GLY A 33 -10.00 3.03 -7.48
C GLY A 33 -8.84 3.15 -8.46
N ASP A 34 -8.05 4.20 -8.31
CA ASP A 34 -6.83 4.39 -9.05
C ASP A 34 -5.68 3.54 -8.46
N VAL A 35 -4.67 3.26 -9.28
CA VAL A 35 -3.45 2.55 -8.88
C VAL A 35 -2.24 3.43 -9.18
N ILE A 36 -1.50 3.79 -8.15
CA ILE A 36 -0.39 4.74 -8.22
C ILE A 36 0.88 4.03 -7.75
N GLY A 37 1.96 4.13 -8.54
CA GLY A 37 3.29 3.65 -8.15
C GLY A 37 3.50 2.13 -8.20
N LEU A 38 2.57 1.36 -8.77
CA LEU A 38 2.71 -0.10 -8.92
C LEU A 38 3.62 -0.42 -10.13
N THR A 39 4.92 -0.58 -9.88
CA THR A 39 5.94 -0.86 -10.91
C THR A 39 6.34 -2.33 -11.01
N ALA A 40 5.87 -3.18 -10.10
CA ALA A 40 6.18 -4.62 -10.07
C ALA A 40 4.92 -5.46 -9.95
N ASP A 41 4.95 -6.66 -10.53
CA ASP A 41 3.87 -7.65 -10.42
C ASP A 41 3.79 -8.26 -9.02
N GLY A 42 2.62 -8.85 -8.70
CA GLY A 42 2.43 -9.64 -7.49
C GLY A 42 1.57 -8.98 -6.43
N LEU A 43 0.98 -7.81 -6.70
CA LEU A 43 -0.03 -7.22 -5.83
C LEU A 43 -1.32 -8.04 -5.90
N ILE A 44 -1.82 -8.43 -4.73
CA ILE A 44 -3.15 -9.04 -4.58
C ILE A 44 -3.90 -8.27 -3.51
N ILE A 45 -5.09 -7.81 -3.86
CA ILE A 45 -6.04 -7.20 -2.94
C ILE A 45 -7.29 -8.06 -2.81
N GLU A 46 -8.01 -7.89 -1.72
CA GLU A 46 -9.23 -8.65 -1.42
C GLU A 46 -10.30 -7.71 -0.89
N ASN A 47 -11.55 -7.93 -1.33
CA ASN A 47 -12.75 -7.41 -0.69
C ASN A 47 -13.67 -8.58 -0.38
N ASP A 48 -14.00 -8.80 0.89
CA ASP A 48 -14.67 -10.01 1.38
C ASP A 48 -13.92 -11.28 0.92
N ALA A 49 -14.50 -12.13 0.13
CA ALA A 49 -13.87 -13.34 -0.43
C ALA A 49 -13.39 -13.16 -1.89
N GLN A 50 -13.52 -11.95 -2.45
CA GLN A 50 -13.14 -11.66 -3.83
C GLN A 50 -11.69 -11.18 -3.91
N LEU A 51 -10.80 -12.06 -4.39
CA LEU A 51 -9.40 -11.73 -4.67
C LEU A 51 -9.26 -11.06 -6.03
N LEU A 52 -8.43 -10.03 -6.10
CA LEU A 52 -8.05 -9.34 -7.33
C LEU A 52 -6.53 -9.24 -7.44
N VAL A 53 -5.98 -9.82 -8.51
CA VAL A 53 -4.56 -9.64 -8.87
C VAL A 53 -4.44 -8.40 -9.73
N ILE A 54 -3.60 -7.46 -9.33
CA ILE A 54 -3.35 -6.22 -10.08
C ILE A 54 -1.95 -6.31 -10.70
N PRO A 55 -1.85 -6.34 -12.05
CA PRO A 55 -0.56 -6.36 -12.75
C PRO A 55 0.22 -5.05 -12.59
N ALA A 56 1.54 -5.11 -12.77
CA ALA A 56 2.39 -3.94 -12.82
C ALA A 56 1.92 -2.92 -13.88
N ASN A 57 2.13 -1.64 -13.59
CA ASN A 57 1.75 -0.51 -14.46
C ASN A 57 0.24 -0.38 -14.75
N THR A 58 -0.60 -1.05 -13.97
CA THR A 58 -2.04 -0.78 -13.95
C THR A 58 -2.29 0.60 -13.35
N HIS A 59 -3.22 1.37 -13.92
CA HIS A 59 -3.54 2.72 -13.45
C HIS A 59 -4.88 2.82 -12.73
N ALA A 60 -5.76 1.83 -12.88
CA ALA A 60 -7.04 1.74 -12.19
C ALA A 60 -7.48 0.29 -12.08
N TYR A 61 -8.32 0.00 -11.10
CA TYR A 61 -8.90 -1.33 -10.91
C TYR A 61 -10.37 -1.25 -10.55
N VAL A 62 -11.10 -2.31 -10.85
CA VAL A 62 -12.48 -2.54 -10.42
C VAL A 62 -12.62 -4.01 -10.06
N PHE A 63 -13.26 -4.32 -8.94
CA PHE A 63 -13.64 -5.69 -8.61
C PHE A 63 -14.67 -6.21 -9.59
N ALA A 64 -14.58 -7.50 -9.94
CA ALA A 64 -15.46 -8.12 -10.95
C ALA A 64 -16.92 -8.20 -10.48
N GLU A 65 -17.15 -8.43 -9.19
CA GLU A 65 -18.48 -8.48 -8.60
C GLU A 65 -18.87 -7.13 -8.01
N ASN A 66 -20.06 -6.72 -8.33
CA ASN A 66 -20.65 -5.52 -7.75
C ASN A 66 -21.14 -5.79 -6.31
N ILE A 67 -21.17 -4.75 -5.51
CA ILE A 67 -21.65 -4.79 -4.13
C ILE A 67 -23.06 -4.22 -4.06
N ASP A 68 -23.93 -4.80 -3.24
CA ASP A 68 -25.27 -4.27 -2.99
C ASP A 68 -25.21 -2.86 -2.38
N ALA A 69 -26.18 -2.03 -2.73
CA ALA A 69 -26.32 -0.71 -2.10
C ALA A 69 -26.58 -0.88 -0.60
N ARG A 70 -26.00 0.01 0.20
CA ARG A 70 -26.05 -0.01 1.67
C ARG A 70 -25.37 -1.23 2.30
N HIS A 71 -24.40 -1.81 1.58
CA HIS A 71 -23.53 -2.85 2.10
C HIS A 71 -22.17 -2.27 2.47
N SER A 72 -21.55 -2.83 3.52
CA SER A 72 -20.18 -2.45 3.89
C SER A 72 -19.17 -3.14 2.98
N TYR A 73 -18.05 -2.48 2.72
CA TYR A 73 -16.90 -3.06 2.05
C TYR A 73 -15.64 -2.90 2.91
N SER A 74 -14.70 -3.82 2.76
CA SER A 74 -13.42 -3.79 3.45
C SER A 74 -12.34 -4.37 2.54
N ILE A 75 -11.57 -3.48 1.92
CA ILE A 75 -10.50 -3.86 1.00
C ILE A 75 -9.19 -3.97 1.76
N GLN A 76 -8.45 -5.05 1.56
CA GLN A 76 -7.15 -5.26 2.18
C GLN A 76 -6.11 -5.72 1.16
N VAL A 77 -4.85 -5.41 1.41
CA VAL A 77 -3.73 -5.95 0.65
C VAL A 77 -3.38 -7.31 1.24
N VAL A 78 -3.61 -8.37 0.47
CA VAL A 78 -3.32 -9.76 0.86
C VAL A 78 -1.87 -10.12 0.55
N LYS A 79 -1.32 -9.58 -0.55
CA LYS A 79 0.06 -9.81 -0.95
C LYS A 79 0.67 -8.54 -1.53
N GLN A 80 1.84 -8.20 -1.00
CA GLN A 80 2.65 -7.08 -1.49
C GLN A 80 3.50 -7.50 -2.70
N PRO A 81 3.69 -6.61 -3.69
CA PRO A 81 4.67 -6.85 -4.76
C PRO A 81 6.11 -6.76 -4.23
N PRO A 82 7.07 -7.43 -4.86
CA PRO A 82 8.47 -7.35 -4.46
C PRO A 82 9.00 -5.91 -4.51
N GLY A 83 9.67 -5.47 -3.46
CA GLY A 83 10.32 -4.15 -3.40
C GLY A 83 9.37 -2.96 -3.23
N LEU A 84 8.08 -3.18 -3.15
CA LEU A 84 7.08 -2.14 -2.94
C LEU A 84 6.27 -2.38 -1.67
N HIS A 85 5.77 -1.30 -1.11
CA HIS A 85 4.74 -1.29 -0.07
C HIS A 85 3.52 -0.55 -0.59
N CYS A 86 2.42 -1.26 -0.76
CA CYS A 86 1.16 -0.72 -1.24
C CYS A 86 0.15 -0.61 -0.10
N GLN A 87 -0.56 0.50 -0.07
CA GLN A 87 -1.65 0.78 0.88
C GLN A 87 -2.90 1.17 0.10
N ILE A 88 -4.07 0.99 0.73
CA ILE A 88 -5.35 1.38 0.14
C ILE A 88 -5.86 2.60 0.89
N SER A 89 -6.13 3.66 0.15
CA SER A 89 -6.79 4.87 0.65
C SER A 89 -8.29 4.63 0.68
N GLY A 90 -8.95 4.86 1.83
CA GLY A 90 -10.37 4.57 2.00
C GLY A 90 -10.73 3.08 1.90
N PRO A 91 -10.00 2.19 2.63
CA PRO A 91 -10.15 0.75 2.47
C PRO A 91 -11.51 0.22 2.94
N ASN A 92 -12.21 0.97 3.77
CA ASN A 92 -13.47 0.57 4.37
C ASN A 92 -14.55 1.63 4.16
N GLY A 93 -15.78 1.18 4.00
CA GLY A 93 -16.91 2.08 3.88
C GLY A 93 -18.24 1.36 3.73
N MET A 94 -19.26 2.15 3.44
CA MET A 94 -20.61 1.65 3.12
C MET A 94 -21.03 2.21 1.76
N THR A 95 -21.57 1.36 0.91
CA THR A 95 -22.10 1.77 -0.40
C THR A 95 -23.39 2.57 -0.23
N THR A 96 -23.52 3.68 -0.94
CA THR A 96 -24.69 4.57 -0.88
C THR A 96 -25.55 4.51 -2.14
N GLY A 97 -25.29 3.52 -3.02
CA GLY A 97 -25.96 3.41 -4.33
C GLY A 97 -25.22 4.12 -5.47
N VAL A 98 -24.03 4.62 -5.20
CA VAL A 98 -23.11 5.22 -6.19
C VAL A 98 -21.83 4.38 -6.22
N ALA A 99 -21.23 4.22 -7.40
CA ALA A 99 -19.95 3.51 -7.55
C ALA A 99 -18.86 4.08 -6.63
N ILE A 100 -18.10 3.21 -6.00
CA ILE A 100 -16.92 3.56 -5.20
C ILE A 100 -15.72 3.58 -6.14
N THR A 101 -15.16 4.76 -6.40
CA THR A 101 -14.05 4.98 -7.32
C THR A 101 -12.84 5.61 -6.65
N LYS A 102 -12.81 5.65 -5.31
CA LYS A 102 -11.75 6.30 -4.50
C LYS A 102 -11.13 5.37 -3.46
N ALA A 103 -11.20 4.07 -3.69
CA ALA A 103 -10.43 3.10 -2.92
C ALA A 103 -9.04 2.94 -3.58
N ASP A 104 -8.25 4.02 -3.59
CA ASP A 104 -7.03 4.07 -4.39
C ASP A 104 -5.92 3.23 -3.77
N VAL A 105 -5.21 2.48 -4.61
CA VAL A 105 -3.99 1.77 -4.24
C VAL A 105 -2.80 2.70 -4.47
N VAL A 106 -2.04 2.97 -3.40
CA VAL A 106 -0.82 3.78 -3.47
C VAL A 106 0.36 2.91 -3.06
N CYS A 107 1.30 2.70 -3.98
CA CYS A 107 2.51 1.91 -3.78
C CYS A 107 3.74 2.81 -3.70
N GLN A 108 4.64 2.51 -2.78
CA GLN A 108 5.91 3.19 -2.59
C GLN A 108 7.03 2.17 -2.62
N VAL A 109 8.23 2.58 -3.06
CA VAL A 109 9.42 1.74 -2.99
C VAL A 109 9.79 1.53 -1.52
N ASN A 110 10.14 0.29 -1.15
CA ASN A 110 10.64 0.01 0.19
C ASN A 110 12.01 0.71 0.38
N ALA A 111 12.22 1.30 1.55
CA ALA A 111 13.45 1.94 1.92
C ALA A 111 13.94 1.42 3.27
N TYR A 112 15.27 1.38 3.44
CA TYR A 112 15.90 0.83 4.63
C TYR A 112 16.97 1.76 5.19
N ALA A 113 17.20 1.64 6.51
CA ALA A 113 18.23 2.38 7.20
C ALA A 113 19.62 1.86 6.82
N ILE A 114 20.59 2.77 6.85
CA ILE A 114 22.02 2.45 6.76
C ILE A 114 22.74 2.92 8.02
N GLY A 115 23.72 2.15 8.44
CA GLY A 115 24.52 2.44 9.62
C GLY A 115 25.65 1.43 9.80
N GLY A 116 26.23 1.41 11.00
CA GLY A 116 27.32 0.49 11.28
C GLY A 116 28.03 0.75 12.59
N ASN A 117 29.27 0.27 12.65
CA ASN A 117 30.10 0.31 13.82
C ASN A 117 31.23 1.36 13.70
N ILE A 118 31.62 1.93 14.84
CA ILE A 118 32.73 2.86 14.94
C ILE A 118 33.73 2.28 15.95
N THR A 119 34.99 2.20 15.58
CA THR A 119 36.07 1.74 16.44
C THR A 119 37.15 2.80 16.60
N GLY A 120 37.72 2.90 17.79
CA GLY A 120 38.84 3.78 18.08
C GLY A 120 38.51 5.28 18.21
N LEU A 121 37.24 5.69 18.11
CA LEU A 121 36.84 7.10 18.20
C LEU A 121 36.95 7.60 19.65
N THR A 122 37.87 8.51 19.92
CA THR A 122 38.03 9.19 21.22
C THR A 122 37.94 10.72 21.08
N GLY A 123 38.26 11.25 19.89
CA GLY A 123 38.18 12.68 19.59
C GLY A 123 36.78 13.13 19.25
N SER A 124 36.48 14.41 19.43
CA SER A 124 35.24 15.05 19.04
C SER A 124 35.29 15.62 17.62
N GLY A 125 34.16 15.83 16.97
CA GLY A 125 34.02 16.50 15.69
C GLY A 125 34.00 15.59 14.47
N LEU A 126 33.88 14.27 14.66
CA LEU A 126 33.62 13.36 13.54
C LEU A 126 32.23 13.65 12.96
N GLN A 127 32.21 13.90 11.64
CA GLN A 127 30.96 14.01 10.87
C GLN A 127 30.94 12.99 9.75
N LEU A 128 29.83 12.25 9.64
CA LEU A 128 29.57 11.33 8.54
C LEU A 128 28.51 11.91 7.61
N VAL A 129 28.59 11.53 6.33
CA VAL A 129 27.64 11.97 5.30
C VAL A 129 27.22 10.79 4.43
N ASN A 130 25.95 10.78 4.01
CA ASN A 130 25.42 9.95 2.93
C ASN A 130 24.52 10.80 2.02
N GLY A 131 25.04 11.25 0.87
CA GLY A 131 24.35 12.21 0.03
C GLY A 131 24.02 13.51 0.78
N PRO A 132 22.73 13.89 0.85
CA PRO A 132 22.33 15.10 1.60
C PRO A 132 22.20 14.89 3.11
N ASP A 133 22.18 13.64 3.59
CA ASP A 133 22.07 13.33 5.02
C ASP A 133 23.43 13.35 5.69
N HIS A 134 23.57 14.09 6.78
CA HIS A 134 24.80 14.18 7.58
C HIS A 134 24.47 14.11 9.06
N MET A 135 25.43 13.53 9.79
CA MET A 135 25.27 13.37 11.22
C MET A 135 26.59 13.61 11.98
N ASP A 136 26.44 14.25 13.13
CA ASP A 136 27.54 14.42 14.07
C ASP A 136 27.67 13.19 14.96
N ILE A 137 28.88 12.70 15.11
CA ILE A 137 29.18 11.54 15.95
C ILE A 137 29.90 12.01 17.22
N ALA A 138 29.28 11.75 18.37
CA ALA A 138 29.90 12.06 19.64
C ALA A 138 31.14 11.16 19.92
N ALA A 139 32.14 11.70 20.59
CA ALA A 139 33.32 10.95 21.04
C ALA A 139 32.88 9.71 21.85
N GLY A 140 33.59 8.59 21.64
CA GLY A 140 33.29 7.32 22.30
C GLY A 140 32.05 6.56 21.79
N LYS A 141 31.35 7.06 20.77
CA LYS A 141 30.22 6.37 20.16
C LYS A 141 30.72 5.14 19.39
N GLY A 142 30.11 3.97 19.65
CA GLY A 142 30.49 2.70 19.03
C GLY A 142 29.63 2.27 17.85
N THR A 143 28.48 2.93 17.63
CA THR A 143 27.55 2.60 16.53
C THR A 143 26.85 3.86 16.04
N TYR A 144 26.36 3.82 14.81
CA TYR A 144 25.58 4.90 14.22
C TYR A 144 24.52 4.35 13.26
N THR A 145 23.48 5.15 13.02
CA THR A 145 22.44 4.89 12.02
C THR A 145 21.97 6.22 11.48
N PHE A 146 21.97 6.40 10.17
CA PHE A 146 21.44 7.59 9.52
C PHE A 146 19.92 7.67 9.70
N SER A 147 19.41 8.89 9.80
CA SER A 147 17.96 9.14 9.93
C SER A 147 17.21 9.00 8.60
N GLY A 148 17.88 9.29 7.49
CA GLY A 148 17.35 9.11 6.15
C GLY A 148 17.37 7.64 5.74
N LEU A 149 16.26 7.18 5.14
CA LEU A 149 16.18 5.85 4.56
C LEU A 149 16.67 5.88 3.10
N VAL A 150 17.17 4.75 2.63
CA VAL A 150 17.65 4.56 1.25
C VAL A 150 16.73 3.57 0.55
N ASP A 151 16.19 3.95 -0.60
CA ASP A 151 15.30 3.11 -1.40
C ASP A 151 16.02 1.87 -1.94
N ILE A 152 15.32 0.73 -2.03
CA ILE A 152 15.82 -0.46 -2.70
C ILE A 152 16.33 -0.09 -4.10
N GLY A 153 17.52 -0.57 -4.45
CA GLY A 153 18.17 -0.32 -5.74
C GLY A 153 18.87 1.03 -5.86
N ALA A 154 18.71 1.95 -4.89
CA ALA A 154 19.46 3.19 -4.86
C ALA A 154 20.89 2.96 -4.33
N VAL A 155 21.85 3.76 -4.80
CA VAL A 155 23.22 3.74 -4.30
C VAL A 155 23.31 4.58 -3.04
N TYR A 156 23.91 4.03 -1.99
CA TYR A 156 24.36 4.81 -0.83
C TYR A 156 25.87 4.99 -0.84
N GLY A 157 26.34 6.07 -0.19
CA GLY A 157 27.77 6.39 -0.13
C GLY A 157 28.11 7.09 1.18
N VAL A 158 28.44 6.31 2.23
CA VAL A 158 28.88 6.86 3.52
C VAL A 158 30.33 7.27 3.45
N ALA A 159 30.57 8.53 3.75
CA ALA A 159 31.93 9.11 3.77
C ALA A 159 32.13 9.96 5.02
N ILE A 160 33.37 10.29 5.32
CA ILE A 160 33.73 11.22 6.39
C ILE A 160 33.69 12.64 5.82
N LEU A 161 32.85 13.47 6.38
CA LEU A 161 32.73 14.89 6.03
C LEU A 161 33.76 15.72 6.83
N SER A 162 33.96 15.38 8.13
CA SER A 162 34.92 16.02 9.00
C SER A 162 35.62 14.99 9.89
N GLN A 163 36.92 15.08 10.00
CA GLN A 163 37.74 14.24 10.88
C GLN A 163 37.66 14.70 12.34
N PRO A 164 37.72 13.77 13.31
CA PRO A 164 37.72 14.13 14.72
C PRO A 164 39.08 14.74 15.14
N ALA A 165 39.07 15.51 16.20
CA ALA A 165 40.30 16.14 16.72
C ALA A 165 41.35 15.11 17.13
N GLY A 166 42.59 15.22 16.58
CA GLY A 166 43.74 14.37 16.90
C GLY A 166 43.64 12.95 16.37
N GLN A 167 42.70 12.66 15.49
CA GLN A 167 42.51 11.32 14.92
C GLN A 167 42.26 11.38 13.42
N THR A 168 42.57 10.28 12.75
CA THR A 168 42.19 10.02 11.36
C THR A 168 41.29 8.80 11.30
N CYS A 169 40.09 8.95 10.74
CA CYS A 169 39.13 7.87 10.54
C CYS A 169 39.03 7.49 9.07
N THR A 170 38.70 6.23 8.81
CA THR A 170 38.44 5.67 7.47
C THR A 170 37.14 4.91 7.48
N VAL A 171 36.46 4.87 6.34
CA VAL A 171 35.22 4.11 6.15
C VAL A 171 35.51 2.88 5.30
N LYS A 172 35.02 1.73 5.74
CA LYS A 172 35.03 0.47 5.01
C LYS A 172 33.57 0.01 4.77
N ASN A 173 33.26 -0.59 3.62
CA ASN A 173 31.94 -0.98 3.17
C ASN A 173 30.96 0.22 3.02
N GLY A 174 31.47 1.43 2.88
CA GLY A 174 30.63 2.66 2.87
C GLY A 174 29.79 2.85 1.62
N THR A 175 30.02 2.10 0.54
CA THR A 175 29.32 2.31 -0.74
C THR A 175 28.84 1.00 -1.32
N ALA A 176 27.53 0.93 -1.61
CA ALA A 176 26.91 -0.19 -2.32
C ALA A 176 25.50 0.21 -2.83
N VAL A 177 24.82 -0.73 -3.47
CA VAL A 177 23.41 -0.61 -3.83
C VAL A 177 22.56 -1.17 -2.69
N MET A 178 21.53 -0.43 -2.29
CA MET A 178 20.62 -0.86 -1.23
C MET A 178 19.86 -2.13 -1.63
N GLY A 179 19.95 -3.14 -0.77
CA GLY A 179 19.26 -4.41 -0.89
C GLY A 179 17.85 -4.38 -0.24
N THR A 180 17.40 -5.56 0.16
CA THR A 180 16.04 -5.77 0.72
C THR A 180 16.01 -5.73 2.25
N GLN A 181 17.04 -5.22 2.90
CA GLN A 181 17.16 -5.11 4.36
C GLN A 181 18.09 -3.97 4.76
N ALA A 182 18.00 -3.55 6.03
CA ALA A 182 18.87 -2.52 6.58
C ALA A 182 20.37 -2.95 6.52
N VAL A 183 21.23 -1.98 6.26
CA VAL A 183 22.69 -2.14 6.24
C VAL A 183 23.26 -1.70 7.58
N ASN A 184 23.95 -2.59 8.28
CA ASN A 184 24.53 -2.35 9.60
C ASN A 184 26.03 -2.74 9.68
N ASP A 185 26.67 -3.00 8.56
CA ASP A 185 28.03 -3.52 8.43
C ASP A 185 29.04 -2.50 7.89
N ILE A 186 28.67 -1.22 7.87
CA ILE A 186 29.57 -0.14 7.50
C ILE A 186 30.50 0.15 8.70
N GLU A 187 31.80 0.02 8.48
CA GLU A 187 32.80 0.18 9.54
C GLU A 187 33.48 1.55 9.43
N VAL A 188 33.53 2.29 10.53
CA VAL A 188 34.36 3.50 10.67
C VAL A 188 35.49 3.20 11.65
N ASN A 189 36.73 3.23 11.19
CA ASN A 189 37.88 2.92 11.99
C ASN A 189 38.74 4.19 12.19
N CYS A 190 38.95 4.60 13.45
CA CYS A 190 39.68 5.79 13.83
C CYS A 190 40.99 5.42 14.52
N THR A 191 42.06 6.13 14.17
CA THR A 191 43.42 5.99 14.76
C THR A 191 43.93 7.37 15.19
N ASN A 192 44.73 7.40 16.26
CA ASN A 192 45.40 8.64 16.68
C ASN A 192 46.47 9.05 15.65
N ASN A 193 46.63 10.34 15.43
CA ASN A 193 47.66 10.93 14.57
C ASN A 193 49.01 10.91 15.25
#